data_7c486093b1ffed65ad79a78a08435ace
#
_entry.id   7c486093b1ffed65ad79a78a08435ace
#
_cell.length_a   1.000
_cell.length_b   1.000
_cell.length_c   1.000
_cell.angle_alpha   90.00
_cell.angle_beta   90.00
_cell.angle_gamma   90.00
#
_symmetry.space_group_name_H-M   'P 1'
#
loop_
_entity.id
_entity.type
_entity.pdbx_description
1 polymer ?
#
loop_
_entity_poly.entity_id
_entity_poly.type
_entity_poly.pdbx_seq_one_letter_code
_entity_poly.pdbx_strand_id
1 'polypeptide(L)'
;MPWTRLAQTSPLRAVALPSGCWWQDVDSPQGVLSARGALRRSLGKDSDGPVSRWLNRPLSTRLSMALAPLRPAPDLVSLVAFGLSLAGALLLATGQGLAGGLLVHASSVADGVDGEVARLQFRSGRGALLDGLLDRVGDTAILAGVGLWALDGHSSTDVLVLTVSATTGALLSMASKDRAAALGLPPAPERGLGWLLGGRDGRLLLVAVGAVLGTPVAVLVAVSATSALSLGLRVASLRRPPIA
;
A
#
# COMPACT_ATOMS: atom_id res chain seq x y z
N MET A 1 18.25 -12.84 -40.84
CA MET A 1 18.36 -12.53 -39.37
C MET A 1 19.85 -12.47 -39.04
N PRO A 2 20.35 -11.42 -38.38
CA PRO A 2 21.80 -11.24 -38.15
C PRO A 2 22.39 -12.29 -37.20
N TRP A 3 21.59 -12.85 -36.29
CA TRP A 3 22.04 -13.82 -35.27
C TRP A 3 22.47 -15.18 -35.83
N THR A 4 21.88 -15.63 -36.92
CA THR A 4 22.25 -16.90 -37.58
C THR A 4 23.64 -16.85 -38.19
N ARG A 5 24.09 -15.70 -38.65
CA ARG A 5 25.46 -15.53 -39.16
C ARG A 5 26.49 -15.47 -38.05
N LEU A 6 26.16 -14.81 -36.93
CA LEU A 6 27.00 -14.76 -35.73
C LEU A 6 27.18 -16.14 -35.09
N ALA A 7 26.11 -16.96 -35.05
CA ALA A 7 26.19 -18.32 -34.51
C ALA A 7 27.08 -19.26 -35.36
N GLN A 8 27.31 -18.94 -36.63
CA GLN A 8 28.20 -19.69 -37.49
C GLN A 8 29.69 -19.32 -37.34
N THR A 9 29.97 -18.11 -36.80
CA THR A 9 31.33 -17.56 -36.71
C THR A 9 31.88 -17.55 -35.26
N SER A 10 31.03 -17.69 -34.28
CA SER A 10 31.45 -17.69 -32.87
C SER A 10 30.51 -18.55 -32.02
N PRO A 11 31.02 -19.29 -31.00
CA PRO A 11 30.16 -20.06 -30.09
C PRO A 11 29.27 -19.11 -29.30
N LEU A 12 27.95 -19.17 -29.53
CA LEU A 12 26.97 -18.42 -28.73
C LEU A 12 26.74 -19.15 -27.42
N ARG A 13 26.92 -18.43 -26.29
CA ARG A 13 26.63 -18.95 -24.97
C ARG A 13 25.20 -18.53 -24.58
N ALA A 14 24.31 -19.50 -24.45
CA ALA A 14 22.99 -19.25 -23.87
C ALA A 14 23.08 -19.06 -22.37
N VAL A 15 22.48 -18.01 -21.86
CA VAL A 15 22.35 -17.74 -20.41
C VAL A 15 20.86 -17.79 -20.07
N ALA A 16 20.52 -18.66 -19.12
CA ALA A 16 19.14 -18.73 -18.63
C ALA A 16 18.82 -17.45 -17.84
N LEU A 17 17.63 -16.89 -18.07
CA LEU A 17 17.16 -15.78 -17.26
C LEU A 17 16.88 -16.26 -15.83
N PRO A 18 17.22 -15.46 -14.80
CA PRO A 18 16.84 -15.75 -13.44
C PRO A 18 15.34 -15.94 -13.28
N SER A 19 14.92 -16.73 -12.30
CA SER A 19 13.50 -16.89 -11.96
C SER A 19 12.87 -15.53 -11.64
N GLY A 20 11.72 -15.24 -12.23
CA GLY A 20 11.04 -13.95 -12.08
C GLY A 20 11.39 -12.89 -13.13
N CYS A 21 12.42 -13.12 -13.96
CA CYS A 21 12.67 -12.28 -15.14
C CYS A 21 11.76 -12.73 -16.30
N TRP A 22 11.31 -11.76 -17.07
CA TRP A 22 10.58 -12.01 -18.32
C TRP A 22 11.19 -11.20 -19.46
N TRP A 23 11.01 -11.71 -20.66
CA TRP A 23 11.47 -11.07 -21.89
C TRP A 23 10.30 -11.00 -22.88
N GLN A 24 10.21 -9.90 -23.60
CA GLN A 24 9.18 -9.67 -24.61
C GLN A 24 9.78 -8.96 -25.80
N ASP A 25 9.54 -9.52 -26.98
CA ASP A 25 9.86 -8.87 -28.23
C ASP A 25 8.85 -7.75 -28.54
N VAL A 26 9.32 -6.60 -28.99
CA VAL A 26 8.53 -5.40 -29.24
C VAL A 26 8.61 -4.90 -30.69
N ASP A 27 8.93 -5.77 -31.63
CA ASP A 27 9.10 -5.44 -33.05
C ASP A 27 7.78 -5.12 -33.77
N SER A 28 6.65 -5.27 -33.11
CA SER A 28 5.31 -5.01 -33.68
C SER A 28 4.45 -4.17 -32.70
N PRO A 29 3.43 -3.45 -33.21
CA PRO A 29 2.47 -2.76 -32.35
C PRO A 29 1.79 -3.69 -31.31
N GLN A 30 1.49 -4.94 -31.70
CA GLN A 30 0.97 -5.96 -30.80
C GLN A 30 1.98 -6.35 -29.72
N GLY A 31 3.28 -6.47 -30.10
CA GLY A 31 4.38 -6.72 -29.18
C GLY A 31 4.49 -5.61 -28.11
N VAL A 32 4.37 -4.33 -28.53
CA VAL A 32 4.35 -3.18 -27.61
C VAL A 32 3.17 -3.26 -26.63
N LEU A 33 1.95 -3.58 -27.10
CA LEU A 33 0.77 -3.71 -26.24
C LEU A 33 0.93 -4.86 -25.26
N SER A 34 1.44 -6.00 -25.71
CA SER A 34 1.72 -7.16 -24.87
C SER A 34 2.76 -6.83 -23.79
N ALA A 35 3.86 -6.17 -24.17
CA ALA A 35 4.91 -5.74 -23.26
C ALA A 35 4.38 -4.74 -22.20
N ARG A 36 3.56 -3.76 -22.59
CA ARG A 36 2.88 -2.85 -21.65
C ARG A 36 1.98 -3.59 -20.68
N GLY A 37 1.21 -4.57 -21.18
CA GLY A 37 0.36 -5.41 -20.33
C GLY A 37 1.16 -6.25 -19.33
N ALA A 38 2.27 -6.87 -19.77
CA ALA A 38 3.17 -7.63 -18.93
C ALA A 38 3.84 -6.73 -17.86
N LEU A 39 4.37 -5.57 -18.28
CA LEU A 39 4.97 -4.59 -17.38
C LEU A 39 3.97 -4.13 -16.32
N ARG A 40 2.74 -3.79 -16.72
CA ARG A 40 1.70 -3.39 -15.77
C ARG A 40 1.41 -4.50 -14.74
N ARG A 41 1.36 -5.77 -15.16
CA ARG A 41 1.15 -6.90 -14.22
C ARG A 41 2.33 -7.08 -13.26
N SER A 42 3.56 -6.83 -13.72
CA SER A 42 4.76 -6.93 -12.87
C SER A 42 4.90 -5.82 -11.83
N LEU A 43 4.08 -4.76 -11.90
CA LEU A 43 4.07 -3.67 -10.90
C LEU A 43 3.39 -4.06 -9.59
N GLY A 44 2.59 -5.12 -9.54
CA GLY A 44 2.03 -5.66 -8.30
C GLY A 44 3.11 -6.26 -7.40
N LYS A 45 2.81 -6.33 -6.10
CA LYS A 45 3.64 -7.04 -5.11
C LYS A 45 2.91 -8.30 -4.65
N ASP A 46 3.64 -9.38 -4.42
CA ASP A 46 3.06 -10.61 -3.85
C ASP A 46 2.49 -10.39 -2.44
N SER A 47 3.06 -9.41 -1.72
CA SER A 47 2.61 -9.00 -0.39
C SER A 47 1.38 -8.10 -0.37
N ASP A 48 0.82 -7.74 -1.54
CA ASP A 48 -0.38 -6.90 -1.61
C ASP A 48 -1.59 -7.62 -1.00
N GLY A 49 -2.27 -6.95 -0.09
CA GLY A 49 -3.54 -7.43 0.48
C GLY A 49 -4.69 -7.34 -0.54
N PRO A 50 -5.86 -7.91 -0.23
CA PRO A 50 -6.98 -7.95 -1.17
C PRO A 50 -7.49 -6.56 -1.57
N VAL A 51 -7.60 -5.62 -0.62
CA VAL A 51 -8.01 -4.24 -0.91
C VAL A 51 -7.02 -3.60 -1.90
N SER A 52 -5.72 -3.76 -1.67
CA SER A 52 -4.70 -3.30 -2.61
C SER A 52 -4.90 -3.92 -3.99
N ARG A 53 -4.98 -5.25 -4.08
CA ARG A 53 -5.08 -5.98 -5.36
C ARG A 53 -6.32 -5.63 -6.17
N TRP A 54 -7.47 -5.55 -5.52
CA TRP A 54 -8.76 -5.43 -6.22
C TRP A 54 -9.22 -4.00 -6.40
N LEU A 55 -8.84 -3.09 -5.50
CA LEU A 55 -9.31 -1.71 -5.53
C LEU A 55 -8.20 -0.73 -5.91
N ASN A 56 -7.06 -0.72 -5.20
CA ASN A 56 -6.03 0.29 -5.41
C ASN A 56 -5.18 0.01 -6.67
N ARG A 57 -4.69 -1.24 -6.87
CA ARG A 57 -3.80 -1.58 -8.00
C ARG A 57 -4.42 -1.36 -9.39
N PRO A 58 -5.70 -1.63 -9.63
CA PRO A 58 -6.31 -1.29 -10.92
C PRO A 58 -6.23 0.19 -11.27
N LEU A 59 -6.27 1.07 -10.25
CA LEU A 59 -6.17 2.52 -10.42
C LEU A 59 -4.70 2.98 -10.45
N SER A 60 -3.91 2.61 -9.44
CA SER A 60 -2.52 3.05 -9.32
C SER A 60 -1.66 2.61 -10.50
N THR A 61 -1.77 1.35 -10.96
CA THR A 61 -0.98 0.87 -12.12
C THR A 61 -1.33 1.58 -13.42
N ARG A 62 -2.60 2.00 -13.62
CA ARG A 62 -2.96 2.81 -14.79
C ARG A 62 -2.33 4.19 -14.70
N LEU A 63 -2.39 4.80 -13.52
CA LEU A 63 -1.81 6.12 -13.27
C LEU A 63 -0.29 6.09 -13.41
N SER A 64 0.38 5.09 -12.84
CA SER A 64 1.83 4.89 -12.97
C SER A 64 2.27 4.72 -14.43
N MET A 65 1.52 3.94 -15.21
CA MET A 65 1.80 3.77 -16.64
C MET A 65 1.56 5.06 -17.44
N ALA A 66 0.61 5.89 -17.05
CA ALA A 66 0.36 7.20 -17.66
C ALA A 66 1.47 8.21 -17.29
N LEU A 67 1.98 8.14 -16.05
CA LEU A 67 3.06 8.99 -15.57
C LEU A 67 4.45 8.53 -16.03
N ALA A 68 4.61 7.29 -16.46
CA ALA A 68 5.90 6.70 -16.85
C ALA A 68 6.70 7.55 -17.86
N PRO A 69 6.08 8.16 -18.90
CA PRO A 69 6.81 9.03 -19.85
C PRO A 69 7.40 10.28 -19.21
N LEU A 70 6.74 10.81 -18.17
CA LEU A 70 7.16 12.02 -17.45
C LEU A 70 8.32 11.75 -16.47
N ARG A 71 8.59 10.50 -16.14
CA ARG A 71 9.62 10.05 -15.20
C ARG A 71 9.63 10.86 -13.89
N PRO A 72 8.49 11.06 -13.20
CA PRO A 72 8.46 11.85 -11.97
C PRO A 72 9.39 11.22 -10.93
N ALA A 73 9.96 12.05 -10.06
CA ALA A 73 10.71 11.53 -8.90
C ALA A 73 9.73 10.79 -7.97
N PRO A 74 10.01 9.53 -7.57
CA PRO A 74 9.14 8.78 -6.66
C PRO A 74 8.85 9.55 -5.36
N ASP A 75 9.87 10.19 -4.78
CA ASP A 75 9.73 10.99 -3.56
C ASP A 75 8.72 12.15 -3.71
N LEU A 76 8.59 12.73 -4.92
CA LEU A 76 7.57 13.74 -5.19
C LEU A 76 6.17 13.13 -5.18
N VAL A 77 6.02 11.90 -5.69
CA VAL A 77 4.75 11.19 -5.67
C VAL A 77 4.35 10.84 -4.24
N SER A 78 5.31 10.37 -3.40
CA SER A 78 5.10 10.14 -1.96
C SER A 78 4.68 11.42 -1.24
N LEU A 79 5.31 12.57 -1.54
CA LEU A 79 4.91 13.86 -0.96
C LEU A 79 3.50 14.30 -1.37
N VAL A 80 3.10 14.03 -2.61
CA VAL A 80 1.71 14.29 -3.06
C VAL A 80 0.73 13.39 -2.33
N ALA A 81 1.01 12.10 -2.21
CA ALA A 81 0.18 11.15 -1.46
C ALA A 81 0.04 11.59 0.02
N PHE A 82 1.14 12.00 0.63
CA PHE A 82 1.15 12.56 1.98
C PHE A 82 0.32 13.84 2.10
N GLY A 83 0.46 14.77 1.15
CA GLY A 83 -0.37 15.99 1.09
C GLY A 83 -1.86 15.68 1.01
N LEU A 84 -2.27 14.68 0.21
CA LEU A 84 -3.64 14.19 0.16
C LEU A 84 -4.10 13.60 1.50
N SER A 85 -3.23 12.86 2.19
CA SER A 85 -3.52 12.32 3.53
C SER A 85 -3.77 13.44 4.54
N LEU A 86 -2.94 14.48 4.56
CA LEU A 86 -3.11 15.63 5.46
C LEU A 86 -4.36 16.44 5.13
N ALA A 87 -4.64 16.69 3.85
CA ALA A 87 -5.87 17.37 3.42
C ALA A 87 -7.11 16.56 3.81
N GLY A 88 -7.09 15.25 3.60
CA GLY A 88 -8.15 14.33 4.03
C GLY A 88 -8.35 14.39 5.54
N ALA A 89 -7.27 14.34 6.33
CA ALA A 89 -7.31 14.45 7.79
C ALA A 89 -7.95 15.77 8.26
N LEU A 90 -7.59 16.89 7.63
CA LEU A 90 -8.15 18.20 7.95
C LEU A 90 -9.66 18.28 7.65
N LEU A 91 -10.08 17.75 6.49
CA LEU A 91 -11.50 17.70 6.15
C LEU A 91 -12.29 16.81 7.12
N LEU A 92 -11.71 15.66 7.52
CA LEU A 92 -12.32 14.80 8.53
C LEU A 92 -12.44 15.52 9.88
N ALA A 93 -11.39 16.24 10.31
CA ALA A 93 -11.39 16.99 11.57
C ALA A 93 -12.50 18.06 11.61
N THR A 94 -12.91 18.57 10.45
CA THR A 94 -14.02 19.56 10.34
C THR A 94 -15.38 18.90 10.04
N GLY A 95 -15.51 17.59 10.17
CA GLY A 95 -16.75 16.84 9.95
C GLY A 95 -17.13 16.65 8.47
N GLN A 96 -16.27 17.02 7.53
CA GLN A 96 -16.53 16.86 6.09
C GLN A 96 -16.22 15.42 5.63
N GLY A 97 -17.00 14.46 6.13
CA GLY A 97 -16.76 13.03 5.96
C GLY A 97 -16.66 12.57 4.51
N LEU A 98 -17.55 13.02 3.63
CA LEU A 98 -17.51 12.62 2.20
C LEU A 98 -16.21 13.06 1.53
N ALA A 99 -15.89 14.36 1.61
CA ALA A 99 -14.69 14.90 0.97
C ALA A 99 -13.40 14.32 1.61
N GLY A 100 -13.36 14.27 2.93
CA GLY A 100 -12.23 13.69 3.68
C GLY A 100 -12.01 12.22 3.35
N GLY A 101 -13.07 11.40 3.35
CA GLY A 101 -13.01 9.98 3.01
C GLY A 101 -12.53 9.72 1.58
N LEU A 102 -12.99 10.51 0.61
CA LEU A 102 -12.51 10.42 -0.78
C LEU A 102 -11.04 10.79 -0.90
N LEU A 103 -10.54 11.82 -0.20
CA LEU A 103 -9.14 12.17 -0.20
C LEU A 103 -8.26 11.11 0.48
N VAL A 104 -8.74 10.53 1.59
CA VAL A 104 -8.05 9.39 2.24
C VAL A 104 -7.92 8.20 1.29
N HIS A 105 -8.98 7.86 0.54
CA HIS A 105 -8.87 6.80 -0.45
C HIS A 105 -7.93 7.17 -1.61
N ALA A 106 -8.00 8.41 -2.10
CA ALA A 106 -7.10 8.91 -3.14
C ALA A 106 -5.64 8.88 -2.70
N SER A 107 -5.34 9.21 -1.42
CA SER A 107 -3.98 9.10 -0.88
C SER A 107 -3.47 7.66 -0.87
N SER A 108 -4.32 6.68 -0.51
CA SER A 108 -3.98 5.25 -0.55
C SER A 108 -3.67 4.75 -1.97
N VAL A 109 -4.39 5.26 -2.98
CA VAL A 109 -4.09 4.96 -4.39
C VAL A 109 -2.79 5.61 -4.84
N ALA A 110 -2.57 6.89 -4.47
CA ALA A 110 -1.37 7.65 -4.84
C ALA A 110 -0.09 7.05 -4.22
N ASP A 111 -0.18 6.53 -3.00
CA ASP A 111 0.87 5.75 -2.35
C ASP A 111 1.29 4.51 -3.17
N GLY A 112 0.32 3.80 -3.75
CA GLY A 112 0.64 2.71 -4.66
C GLY A 112 1.45 3.15 -5.88
N VAL A 113 1.24 4.38 -6.35
CA VAL A 113 1.90 4.93 -7.55
C VAL A 113 3.39 5.18 -7.33
N ASP A 114 3.81 5.69 -6.17
CA ASP A 114 5.22 6.01 -5.90
C ASP A 114 6.11 4.76 -5.96
N GLY A 115 5.68 3.68 -5.30
CA GLY A 115 6.37 2.40 -5.35
C GLY A 115 6.37 1.76 -6.75
N GLU A 116 5.32 1.96 -7.54
CA GLU A 116 5.26 1.52 -8.93
C GLU A 116 6.20 2.33 -9.83
N VAL A 117 6.20 3.66 -9.67
CA VAL A 117 7.13 4.56 -10.37
C VAL A 117 8.58 4.27 -9.99
N ALA A 118 8.86 4.00 -8.71
CA ALA A 118 10.21 3.59 -8.28
C ALA A 118 10.66 2.30 -8.97
N ARG A 119 9.78 1.29 -9.07
CA ARG A 119 10.07 0.02 -9.79
C ARG A 119 10.28 0.24 -11.28
N LEU A 120 9.46 1.07 -11.93
CA LEU A 120 9.63 1.43 -13.35
C LEU A 120 10.97 2.12 -13.63
N GLN A 121 11.51 2.85 -12.66
CA GLN A 121 12.78 3.57 -12.77
C GLN A 121 13.98 2.82 -12.17
N PHE A 122 13.80 1.57 -11.71
CA PHE A 122 14.84 0.76 -11.05
C PHE A 122 15.49 1.46 -9.85
N ARG A 123 14.71 2.29 -9.14
CA ARG A 123 15.16 2.98 -7.91
C ARG A 123 14.84 2.13 -6.68
N SER A 124 15.73 2.16 -5.67
CA SER A 124 15.58 1.39 -4.44
C SER A 124 16.18 2.13 -3.23
N GLY A 125 15.77 1.74 -2.04
CA GLY A 125 16.44 2.00 -0.77
C GLY A 125 15.96 3.24 -0.05
N ARG A 126 16.59 4.40 -0.22
CA ARG A 126 16.34 5.60 0.61
C ARG A 126 14.91 6.13 0.50
N GLY A 127 14.32 6.10 -0.69
CA GLY A 127 12.93 6.52 -0.92
C GLY A 127 11.92 5.69 -0.12
N ALA A 128 12.15 4.39 0.02
CA ALA A 128 11.27 3.51 0.80
C ALA A 128 11.23 3.86 2.31
N LEU A 129 12.33 4.40 2.87
CA LEU A 129 12.33 4.88 4.25
C LEU A 129 11.50 6.16 4.39
N LEU A 130 11.68 7.11 3.48
CA LEU A 130 10.91 8.36 3.47
C LEU A 130 9.43 8.07 3.33
N ASP A 131 9.05 7.27 2.34
CA ASP A 131 7.69 6.80 2.09
C ASP A 131 7.09 6.18 3.35
N GLY A 132 7.79 5.20 3.95
CA GLY A 132 7.34 4.58 5.17
C GLY A 132 7.15 5.54 6.37
N LEU A 133 7.92 6.62 6.48
CA LEU A 133 7.76 7.63 7.52
C LEU A 133 6.55 8.54 7.23
N LEU A 134 6.41 9.01 5.99
CA LEU A 134 5.29 9.83 5.56
C LEU A 134 3.95 9.12 5.73
N ASP A 135 3.92 7.83 5.43
CA ASP A 135 2.76 6.96 5.67
C ASP A 135 2.32 6.94 7.12
N ARG A 136 3.27 6.76 8.05
CA ARG A 136 2.93 6.68 9.48
C ARG A 136 2.42 8.01 10.01
N VAL A 137 3.01 9.11 9.57
CA VAL A 137 2.56 10.47 9.93
C VAL A 137 1.18 10.74 9.32
N GLY A 138 0.98 10.39 8.05
CA GLY A 138 -0.30 10.55 7.36
C GLY A 138 -1.42 9.74 7.99
N ASP A 139 -1.18 8.46 8.27
CA ASP A 139 -2.17 7.59 8.93
C ASP A 139 -2.53 8.09 10.34
N THR A 140 -1.53 8.59 11.09
CA THR A 140 -1.75 9.21 12.41
C THR A 140 -2.61 10.48 12.30
N ALA A 141 -2.30 11.35 11.34
CA ALA A 141 -3.08 12.55 11.10
C ALA A 141 -4.53 12.25 10.71
N ILE A 142 -4.75 11.25 9.84
CA ILE A 142 -6.09 10.79 9.43
C ILE A 142 -6.90 10.32 10.65
N LEU A 143 -6.31 9.45 11.49
CA LEU A 143 -7.00 8.93 12.68
C LEU A 143 -7.24 10.04 13.73
N ALA A 144 -6.32 10.99 13.87
CA ALA A 144 -6.54 12.18 14.70
C ALA A 144 -7.70 13.04 14.15
N GLY A 145 -7.77 13.23 12.82
CA GLY A 145 -8.89 13.93 12.18
C GLY A 145 -10.24 13.26 12.41
N VAL A 146 -10.29 11.92 12.33
CA VAL A 146 -11.49 11.13 12.68
C VAL A 146 -11.84 11.31 14.15
N GLY A 147 -10.82 11.28 15.04
CA GLY A 147 -11.01 11.51 16.48
C GLY A 147 -11.59 12.87 16.79
N LEU A 148 -11.05 13.94 16.18
CA LEU A 148 -11.59 15.29 16.35
C LEU A 148 -13.04 15.40 15.90
N TRP A 149 -13.38 14.79 14.76
CA TRP A 149 -14.76 14.72 14.31
C TRP A 149 -15.67 13.94 15.26
N ALA A 150 -15.16 12.84 15.83
CA ALA A 150 -15.93 12.02 16.75
C ALA A 150 -16.25 12.71 18.10
N LEU A 151 -15.55 13.79 18.46
CA LEU A 151 -15.85 14.60 19.65
C LEU A 151 -17.21 15.28 19.55
N ASP A 152 -17.73 15.49 18.35
CA ASP A 152 -19.04 16.05 18.15
C ASP A 152 -20.11 15.03 18.61
N GLY A 153 -20.77 15.33 19.72
CA GLY A 153 -21.84 14.52 20.31
C GLY A 153 -21.40 13.29 21.13
N HIS A 154 -20.09 13.11 21.44
CA HIS A 154 -19.59 11.97 22.21
C HIS A 154 -18.71 12.41 23.39
N SER A 155 -18.55 11.51 24.38
CA SER A 155 -17.64 11.72 25.52
C SER A 155 -16.20 11.90 25.02
N SER A 156 -15.54 13.00 25.44
CA SER A 156 -14.15 13.28 25.07
C SER A 156 -13.18 12.20 25.56
N THR A 157 -13.44 11.60 26.73
CA THR A 157 -12.60 10.51 27.25
C THR A 157 -12.69 9.26 26.39
N ASP A 158 -13.90 8.84 26.02
CA ASP A 158 -14.09 7.63 25.18
C ASP A 158 -13.49 7.82 23.79
N VAL A 159 -13.70 8.97 23.17
CA VAL A 159 -13.11 9.31 21.87
C VAL A 159 -11.60 9.34 21.95
N LEU A 160 -11.01 9.92 23.01
CA LEU A 160 -9.56 9.93 23.20
C LEU A 160 -9.00 8.51 23.30
N VAL A 161 -9.61 7.67 24.14
CA VAL A 161 -9.19 6.27 24.31
C VAL A 161 -9.27 5.51 22.98
N LEU A 162 -10.36 5.66 22.23
CA LEU A 162 -10.52 5.03 20.91
C LEU A 162 -9.49 5.53 19.89
N THR A 163 -9.26 6.85 19.85
CA THR A 163 -8.30 7.45 18.91
C THR A 163 -6.88 6.97 19.21
N VAL A 164 -6.47 6.96 20.48
CA VAL A 164 -5.17 6.44 20.91
C VAL A 164 -5.05 4.95 20.58
N SER A 165 -6.10 4.17 20.86
CA SER A 165 -6.12 2.73 20.58
C SER A 165 -6.00 2.44 19.07
N ALA A 166 -6.76 3.15 18.24
CA ALA A 166 -6.74 2.99 16.80
C ALA A 166 -5.34 3.35 16.23
N THR A 167 -4.80 4.49 16.65
CA THR A 167 -3.49 4.98 16.20
C THR A 167 -2.36 4.06 16.63
N THR A 168 -2.30 3.73 17.93
CA THR A 168 -1.28 2.81 18.47
C THR A 168 -1.38 1.43 17.81
N GLY A 169 -2.60 0.90 17.69
CA GLY A 169 -2.84 -0.39 17.03
C GLY A 169 -2.38 -0.40 15.58
N ALA A 170 -2.68 0.66 14.83
CA ALA A 170 -2.24 0.80 13.44
C ALA A 170 -0.70 0.85 13.34
N LEU A 171 -0.05 1.68 14.14
CA LEU A 171 1.42 1.81 14.16
C LEU A 171 2.10 0.50 14.57
N LEU A 172 1.63 -0.17 15.62
CA LEU A 172 2.18 -1.46 16.06
C LEU A 172 1.98 -2.55 15.02
N SER A 173 0.84 -2.59 14.35
CA SER A 173 0.58 -3.53 13.27
C SER A 173 1.58 -3.37 12.12
N MET A 174 1.88 -2.14 11.72
CA MET A 174 2.89 -1.85 10.69
C MET A 174 4.31 -2.17 11.18
N ALA A 175 4.71 -1.65 12.35
CA ALA A 175 6.04 -1.86 12.92
C ALA A 175 6.36 -3.34 13.14
N SER A 176 5.38 -4.14 13.60
CA SER A 176 5.57 -5.57 13.78
C SER A 176 5.73 -6.33 12.45
N LYS A 177 5.07 -5.88 11.38
CA LYS A 177 5.25 -6.43 10.02
C LYS A 177 6.64 -6.15 9.49
N ASP A 178 7.09 -4.89 9.59
CA ASP A 178 8.43 -4.49 9.16
C ASP A 178 9.52 -5.22 9.94
N ARG A 179 9.33 -5.36 11.26
CA ARG A 179 10.26 -6.08 12.12
C ARG A 179 10.33 -7.57 11.78
N ALA A 180 9.19 -8.20 11.52
CA ALA A 180 9.13 -9.60 11.11
C ALA A 180 9.87 -9.80 9.76
N ALA A 181 9.65 -8.92 8.80
CA ALA A 181 10.34 -8.95 7.51
C ALA A 181 11.86 -8.76 7.67
N ALA A 182 12.30 -7.83 8.51
CA ALA A 182 13.73 -7.60 8.80
C ALA A 182 14.41 -8.79 9.48
N LEU A 183 13.65 -9.60 10.21
CA LEU A 183 14.13 -10.85 10.86
C LEU A 183 14.04 -12.08 9.94
N GLY A 184 13.58 -11.91 8.68
CA GLY A 184 13.38 -13.03 7.75
C GLY A 184 12.26 -13.98 8.16
N LEU A 185 11.34 -13.55 9.05
CA LEU A 185 10.22 -14.38 9.47
C LEU A 185 9.18 -14.48 8.34
N PRO A 186 8.57 -15.65 8.14
CA PRO A 186 7.51 -15.79 7.15
C PRO A 186 6.34 -14.86 7.49
N PRO A 187 5.63 -14.34 6.47
CA PRO A 187 4.46 -13.51 6.69
C PRO A 187 3.43 -14.28 7.51
N ALA A 188 2.85 -13.63 8.53
CA ALA A 188 1.81 -14.25 9.33
C ALA A 188 0.65 -14.70 8.43
N PRO A 189 0.08 -15.88 8.64
CA PRO A 189 -1.07 -16.36 7.87
C PRO A 189 -2.31 -15.54 8.24
N GLU A 190 -2.44 -14.39 7.60
CA GLU A 190 -3.64 -13.56 7.73
C GLU A 190 -4.78 -14.23 6.96
N ARG A 191 -5.88 -14.57 7.64
CA ARG A 191 -7.07 -15.20 7.05
C ARG A 191 -8.32 -14.40 7.43
N GLY A 192 -9.36 -14.49 6.59
CA GLY A 192 -10.64 -13.85 6.86
C GLY A 192 -10.53 -12.33 6.95
N LEU A 193 -11.17 -11.74 7.95
CA LEU A 193 -11.24 -10.29 8.13
C LEU A 193 -9.87 -9.64 8.38
N GLY A 194 -8.96 -10.32 9.08
CA GLY A 194 -7.59 -9.85 9.29
C GLY A 194 -6.79 -9.74 7.98
N TRP A 195 -7.02 -10.66 7.05
CA TRP A 195 -6.43 -10.60 5.72
C TRP A 195 -7.02 -9.46 4.88
N LEU A 196 -8.34 -9.24 4.96
CA LEU A 196 -9.02 -8.18 4.20
C LEU A 196 -8.68 -6.78 4.72
N LEU A 197 -8.72 -6.58 6.03
CA LEU A 197 -8.71 -5.25 6.66
C LEU A 197 -7.48 -5.00 7.56
N GLY A 198 -6.65 -6.00 7.80
CA GLY A 198 -5.47 -5.89 8.67
C GLY A 198 -4.30 -5.13 8.07
N GLY A 199 -4.27 -4.97 6.74
CA GLY A 199 -3.28 -4.15 6.04
C GLY A 199 -3.59 -2.65 6.11
N ARG A 200 -2.63 -1.80 5.72
CA ARG A 200 -2.80 -0.34 5.65
C ARG A 200 -3.96 0.05 4.74
N ASP A 201 -3.97 -0.47 3.51
CA ASP A 201 -5.05 -0.18 2.53
C ASP A 201 -6.43 -0.55 3.06
N GLY A 202 -6.54 -1.67 3.79
CA GLY A 202 -7.79 -2.09 4.42
C GLY A 202 -8.26 -1.10 5.49
N ARG A 203 -7.34 -0.62 6.34
CA ARG A 203 -7.67 0.40 7.35
C ARG A 203 -8.07 1.74 6.72
N LEU A 204 -7.35 2.20 5.70
CA LEU A 204 -7.69 3.43 4.98
C LEU A 204 -9.04 3.30 4.26
N LEU A 205 -9.37 2.12 3.73
CA LEU A 205 -10.69 1.85 3.18
C LEU A 205 -11.78 1.89 4.26
N LEU A 206 -11.54 1.34 5.44
CA LEU A 206 -12.47 1.46 6.58
C LEU A 206 -12.72 2.92 6.95
N VAL A 207 -11.64 3.73 7.02
CA VAL A 207 -11.76 5.16 7.26
C VAL A 207 -12.58 5.84 6.16
N ALA A 208 -12.26 5.58 4.90
CA ALA A 208 -12.94 6.20 3.77
C ALA A 208 -14.43 5.86 3.74
N VAL A 209 -14.78 4.58 3.89
CA VAL A 209 -16.19 4.13 3.89
C VAL A 209 -16.94 4.68 5.09
N GLY A 210 -16.38 4.56 6.30
CA GLY A 210 -17.04 5.05 7.50
C GLY A 210 -17.17 6.57 7.52
N ALA A 211 -16.23 7.30 6.92
CA ALA A 211 -16.32 8.74 6.75
C ALA A 211 -17.46 9.15 5.79
N VAL A 212 -17.60 8.45 4.66
CA VAL A 212 -18.72 8.65 3.72
C VAL A 212 -20.06 8.36 4.39
N LEU A 213 -20.10 7.35 5.27
CA LEU A 213 -21.30 6.98 6.03
C LEU A 213 -21.57 7.89 7.24
N GLY A 214 -20.69 8.83 7.57
CA GLY A 214 -20.85 9.73 8.71
C GLY A 214 -20.71 9.07 10.08
N THR A 215 -19.90 8.00 10.20
CA THR A 215 -19.80 7.17 11.42
C THR A 215 -18.38 7.19 12.02
N PRO A 216 -17.85 8.34 12.51
CA PRO A 216 -16.46 8.45 12.95
C PRO A 216 -16.11 7.52 14.13
N VAL A 217 -16.99 7.34 15.10
CA VAL A 217 -16.76 6.43 16.24
C VAL A 217 -16.66 4.98 15.78
N ALA A 218 -17.54 4.55 14.86
CA ALA A 218 -17.49 3.21 14.31
C ALA A 218 -16.18 2.96 13.54
N VAL A 219 -15.64 3.97 12.86
CA VAL A 219 -14.31 3.91 12.22
C VAL A 219 -13.22 3.62 13.25
N LEU A 220 -13.16 4.39 14.34
CA LEU A 220 -12.16 4.22 15.40
C LEU A 220 -12.23 2.82 16.02
N VAL A 221 -13.44 2.34 16.32
CA VAL A 221 -13.67 0.99 16.85
C VAL A 221 -13.20 -0.07 15.84
N ALA A 222 -13.58 0.05 14.58
CA ALA A 222 -13.23 -0.91 13.54
C ALA A 222 -11.71 -0.96 13.30
N VAL A 223 -11.03 0.20 13.24
CA VAL A 223 -9.57 0.26 13.07
C VAL A 223 -8.86 -0.32 14.30
N SER A 224 -9.33 -0.03 15.53
CA SER A 224 -8.78 -0.62 16.75
C SER A 224 -8.93 -2.14 16.75
N ALA A 225 -10.12 -2.65 16.47
CA ALA A 225 -10.42 -4.08 16.45
C ALA A 225 -9.62 -4.84 15.39
N THR A 226 -9.57 -4.33 14.16
CA THR A 226 -8.81 -4.97 13.06
C THR A 226 -7.30 -4.94 13.30
N SER A 227 -6.78 -3.87 13.90
CA SER A 227 -5.38 -3.77 14.29
C SER A 227 -5.04 -4.75 15.42
N ALA A 228 -5.86 -4.84 16.45
CA ALA A 228 -5.70 -5.79 17.56
C ALA A 228 -5.76 -7.25 17.05
N LEU A 229 -6.71 -7.56 16.16
CA LEU A 229 -6.82 -8.87 15.52
C LEU A 229 -5.55 -9.22 14.73
N SER A 230 -5.08 -8.30 13.92
CA SER A 230 -3.86 -8.50 13.12
C SER A 230 -2.63 -8.75 14.00
N LEU A 231 -2.47 -7.98 15.08
CA LEU A 231 -1.40 -8.18 16.07
C LEU A 231 -1.54 -9.54 16.77
N GLY A 232 -2.73 -9.87 17.24
CA GLY A 232 -3.02 -11.15 17.92
C GLY A 232 -2.71 -12.36 17.02
N LEU A 233 -3.13 -12.33 15.76
CA LEU A 233 -2.84 -13.40 14.79
C LEU A 233 -1.33 -13.53 14.55
N ARG A 234 -0.59 -12.42 14.50
CA ARG A 234 0.85 -12.41 14.32
C ARG A 234 1.58 -12.98 15.53
N VAL A 235 1.20 -12.59 16.74
CA VAL A 235 1.75 -13.18 17.97
C VAL A 235 1.44 -14.67 18.06
N ALA A 236 0.22 -15.08 17.73
CA ALA A 236 -0.16 -16.48 17.72
C ALA A 236 0.65 -17.31 16.70
N SER A 237 1.01 -16.72 15.55
CA SER A 237 1.83 -17.39 14.53
C SER A 237 3.26 -17.67 15.01
N LEU A 238 3.83 -16.85 15.90
CA LEU A 238 5.17 -17.06 16.46
C LEU A 238 5.26 -18.30 17.37
N ARG A 239 4.10 -18.78 17.88
CA ARG A 239 4.07 -20.00 18.73
C ARG A 239 4.01 -21.29 17.93
N ARG A 240 3.88 -21.22 16.61
CA ARG A 240 3.86 -22.40 15.74
C ARG A 240 5.31 -22.80 15.41
N PRO A 241 5.70 -24.08 15.58
CA PRO A 241 7.02 -24.52 15.13
C PRO A 241 7.16 -24.25 13.63
N PRO A 242 8.37 -23.95 13.15
CA PRO A 242 8.62 -23.85 11.72
C PRO A 242 8.18 -25.16 11.06
N ILE A 243 7.43 -25.05 9.97
CA ILE A 243 7.07 -26.20 9.15
C ILE A 243 8.38 -26.69 8.53
N ALA A 244 8.82 -27.87 8.95
CA ALA A 244 10.03 -28.53 8.47
C ALA A 244 9.91 -28.88 6.97
#